data_536d85f84dbd9e9019fed1ebac5489ec
#
_entry.id   536d85f84dbd9e9019fed1ebac5489ec
#
_cell.length_a   1.000
_cell.length_b   1.000
_cell.length_c   1.000
_cell.angle_alpha   90.00
_cell.angle_beta   90.00
_cell.angle_gamma   90.00
#
_symmetry.space_group_name_H-M   'P 1'
#
loop_
_entity.id
_entity.type
_entity.pdbx_description
1 polymer ?
#
loop_
_entity_poly.entity_id
_entity_poly.type
_entity_poly.pdbx_seq_one_letter_code
_entity_poly.pdbx_strand_id
1 'polypeptide(L)'
;MPPATTSTSQTEFVQEAFETTVEDEGELRLLEAINDAVSRLREQIDDDTLENILRADAGSYRLRGDMTRDGLQPEPFTQQAVIEPLLSELGHSFDTEAGGLSGGRTMVADYTVSLRDFDTDSTRLLIEAEPINKDLDSREHGIGQVRDWLSQREFESDFGFATDGLRWAFVRYDPDSYSHNVIEEVDLQPVFLALFENQVGAREPVEEAVFDADRERVASLLRTFEF
;
A
#
# COMPACT_ATOMS: atom_id res chain seq x y z
N MET A 1 6.36 -43.58 -0.66
CA MET A 1 6.01 -42.43 -1.54
C MET A 1 5.37 -41.39 -0.65
N PRO A 2 5.93 -40.19 -0.51
CA PRO A 2 5.21 -39.10 0.14
C PRO A 2 4.03 -38.72 -0.77
N PRO A 3 2.87 -38.26 -0.21
CA PRO A 3 1.77 -37.79 -1.01
C PRO A 3 2.23 -36.54 -1.80
N ALA A 4 1.87 -36.49 -3.07
CA ALA A 4 2.07 -35.30 -3.88
C ALA A 4 1.25 -34.17 -3.23
N THR A 5 1.93 -33.16 -2.73
CA THR A 5 1.33 -31.90 -2.33
C THR A 5 0.74 -31.29 -3.60
N THR A 6 -0.57 -31.33 -3.72
CA THR A 6 -1.28 -30.62 -4.78
C THR A 6 -1.04 -29.12 -4.49
N SER A 7 -0.22 -28.51 -5.30
CA SER A 7 -0.04 -27.04 -5.25
C SER A 7 -1.37 -26.44 -5.71
N THR A 8 -2.17 -25.94 -4.77
CA THR A 8 -3.30 -25.06 -5.04
C THR A 8 -2.76 -23.84 -5.77
N SER A 9 -3.41 -23.40 -6.83
CA SER A 9 -2.98 -22.18 -7.53
C SER A 9 -3.17 -20.98 -6.60
N GLN A 10 -2.38 -19.93 -6.81
CA GLN A 10 -2.49 -18.69 -6.02
C GLN A 10 -3.90 -18.08 -6.13
N THR A 11 -4.50 -18.12 -7.32
CA THR A 11 -5.87 -17.68 -7.58
C THR A 11 -6.90 -18.47 -6.77
N GLU A 12 -6.78 -19.82 -6.72
CA GLU A 12 -7.66 -20.65 -5.89
C GLU A 12 -7.49 -20.33 -4.41
N PHE A 13 -6.25 -20.11 -3.94
CA PHE A 13 -6.00 -19.73 -2.55
C PHE A 13 -6.64 -18.38 -2.19
N VAL A 14 -6.49 -17.35 -3.05
CA VAL A 14 -7.09 -16.03 -2.82
C VAL A 14 -8.62 -16.11 -2.83
N GLN A 15 -9.21 -16.82 -3.79
CA GLN A 15 -10.66 -17.01 -3.85
C GLN A 15 -11.19 -17.75 -2.63
N GLU A 16 -10.48 -18.79 -2.17
CA GLU A 16 -10.82 -19.52 -0.95
C GLU A 16 -10.73 -18.62 0.29
N ALA A 17 -9.69 -17.78 0.39
CA ALA A 17 -9.50 -16.84 1.50
C ALA A 17 -10.69 -15.89 1.66
N PHE A 18 -11.28 -15.46 0.56
CA PHE A 18 -12.46 -14.57 0.55
C PHE A 18 -13.80 -15.33 0.50
N GLU A 19 -13.78 -16.67 0.44
CA GLU A 19 -14.99 -17.51 0.35
C GLU A 19 -15.96 -17.07 -0.75
N THR A 20 -15.43 -16.49 -1.82
CA THR A 20 -16.19 -15.95 -2.95
C THR A 20 -15.39 -16.09 -4.23
N THR A 21 -16.10 -16.07 -5.36
CA THR A 21 -15.45 -15.97 -6.66
C THR A 21 -15.22 -14.49 -6.97
N VAL A 22 -13.96 -14.11 -7.18
CA VAL A 22 -13.60 -12.77 -7.63
C VAL A 22 -13.67 -12.76 -9.16
N GLU A 23 -14.59 -11.97 -9.73
CA GLU A 23 -14.82 -11.92 -11.17
C GLU A 23 -14.02 -10.80 -11.87
N ASP A 24 -13.70 -9.73 -11.14
CA ASP A 24 -12.89 -8.62 -11.66
C ASP A 24 -11.41 -8.99 -11.67
N GLU A 25 -10.80 -8.97 -12.87
CA GLU A 25 -9.38 -9.33 -13.04
C GLU A 25 -8.43 -8.37 -12.30
N GLY A 26 -8.79 -7.09 -12.18
CA GLY A 26 -7.99 -6.10 -11.47
C GLY A 26 -8.01 -6.35 -9.96
N GLU A 27 -9.19 -6.59 -9.39
CA GLU A 27 -9.34 -6.98 -7.98
C GLU A 27 -8.54 -8.25 -7.68
N LEU A 28 -8.67 -9.27 -8.53
CA LEU A 28 -7.98 -10.54 -8.34
C LEU A 28 -6.45 -10.36 -8.32
N ARG A 29 -5.88 -9.67 -9.31
CA ARG A 29 -4.44 -9.40 -9.37
C ARG A 29 -3.95 -8.63 -8.15
N LEU A 30 -4.69 -7.62 -7.70
CA LEU A 30 -4.32 -6.85 -6.52
C LEU A 30 -4.40 -7.68 -5.25
N LEU A 31 -5.40 -8.55 -5.11
CA LEU A 31 -5.50 -9.52 -4.00
C LEU A 31 -4.35 -10.53 -4.02
N GLU A 32 -3.97 -11.03 -5.19
CA GLU A 32 -2.80 -11.90 -5.35
C GLU A 32 -1.50 -11.19 -4.95
N ALA A 33 -1.33 -9.92 -5.34
CA ALA A 33 -0.18 -9.11 -4.95
C ALA A 33 -0.13 -8.87 -3.42
N ILE A 34 -1.28 -8.62 -2.78
CA ILE A 34 -1.37 -8.50 -1.32
C ILE A 34 -1.02 -9.84 -0.65
N ASN A 35 -1.53 -10.96 -1.17
CA ASN A 35 -1.20 -12.29 -0.66
C ASN A 35 0.29 -12.60 -0.74
N ASP A 36 0.94 -12.24 -1.84
CA ASP A 36 2.39 -12.36 -2.00
C ASP A 36 3.15 -11.42 -1.05
N ALA A 37 2.66 -10.20 -0.85
CA ALA A 37 3.23 -9.29 0.12
C ALA A 37 3.17 -9.87 1.53
N VAL A 38 2.03 -10.45 1.95
CA VAL A 38 1.91 -11.17 3.24
C VAL A 38 2.96 -12.30 3.33
N SER A 39 3.14 -13.06 2.27
CA SER A 39 4.15 -14.15 2.25
C SER A 39 5.57 -13.62 2.44
N ARG A 40 5.94 -12.52 1.76
CA ARG A 40 7.25 -11.85 1.93
C ARG A 40 7.45 -11.29 3.34
N LEU A 41 6.40 -10.71 3.93
CA LEU A 41 6.45 -10.23 5.32
C LEU A 41 6.72 -11.38 6.29
N ARG A 42 6.07 -12.53 6.13
CA ARG A 42 6.26 -13.73 6.95
C ARG A 42 7.64 -14.37 6.80
N GLU A 43 8.30 -14.20 5.67
CA GLU A 43 9.69 -14.64 5.50
C GLU A 43 10.66 -13.88 6.41
N GLN A 44 10.37 -12.62 6.74
CA GLN A 44 11.25 -11.73 7.50
C GLN A 44 10.77 -11.44 8.91
N ILE A 45 9.48 -11.51 9.17
CA ILE A 45 8.85 -11.20 10.45
C ILE A 45 8.22 -12.51 10.98
N ASP A 46 8.34 -12.78 12.28
CA ASP A 46 7.63 -13.91 12.88
C ASP A 46 6.12 -13.68 12.90
N ASP A 47 5.34 -14.78 12.82
CA ASP A 47 3.89 -14.71 12.67
C ASP A 47 3.21 -13.95 13.83
N ASP A 48 3.66 -14.13 15.07
CA ASP A 48 3.08 -13.42 16.25
C ASP A 48 3.31 -11.91 16.16
N THR A 49 4.51 -11.49 15.74
CA THR A 49 4.85 -10.08 15.56
C THR A 49 4.07 -9.48 14.40
N LEU A 50 3.96 -10.19 13.28
CA LEU A 50 3.21 -9.72 12.10
C LEU A 50 1.71 -9.61 12.42
N GLU A 51 1.12 -10.58 13.13
CA GLU A 51 -0.26 -10.50 13.59
C GLU A 51 -0.50 -9.25 14.46
N ASN A 52 0.41 -8.98 15.39
CA ASN A 52 0.32 -7.80 16.26
C ASN A 52 0.38 -6.49 15.45
N ILE A 53 1.22 -6.41 14.41
CA ILE A 53 1.28 -5.26 13.51
C ILE A 53 -0.04 -5.09 12.75
N LEU A 54 -0.57 -6.20 12.19
CA LEU A 54 -1.78 -6.18 11.38
C LEU A 54 -3.07 -5.97 12.18
N ARG A 55 -3.05 -6.20 13.50
CA ARG A 55 -4.22 -5.96 14.40
C ARG A 55 -4.15 -4.63 15.13
N ALA A 56 -3.00 -3.97 15.12
CA ALA A 56 -2.79 -2.76 15.90
C ALA A 56 -3.40 -1.53 15.21
N ASP A 57 -3.92 -0.60 16.02
CA ASP A 57 -4.31 0.72 15.53
C ASP A 57 -3.13 1.45 14.89
N ALA A 58 -3.43 2.35 13.97
CA ALA A 58 -2.46 3.16 13.25
C ALA A 58 -1.43 3.82 14.20
N GLY A 59 -0.15 3.58 13.92
CA GLY A 59 0.96 4.14 14.68
C GLY A 59 1.22 3.51 16.04
N SER A 60 0.31 2.67 16.55
CA SER A 60 0.45 2.09 17.90
C SER A 60 1.48 0.96 17.97
N TYR A 61 1.63 0.17 16.91
CA TYR A 61 2.61 -0.91 16.81
C TYR A 61 3.18 -1.02 15.41
N ARG A 62 4.07 -0.07 15.06
CA ARG A 62 4.69 0.02 13.73
C ARG A 62 5.85 -0.97 13.56
N LEU A 63 6.16 -1.32 12.31
CA LEU A 63 7.34 -2.10 11.97
C LEU A 63 8.64 -1.37 12.39
N ARG A 64 9.56 -2.11 12.98
CA ARG A 64 10.91 -1.67 13.37
C ARG A 64 11.95 -2.66 12.89
N GLY A 65 13.18 -2.21 12.70
CA GLY A 65 14.28 -3.04 12.21
C GLY A 65 14.61 -4.25 13.10
N ASP A 66 14.37 -4.14 14.42
CA ASP A 66 14.56 -5.24 15.35
C ASP A 66 13.46 -6.34 15.29
N MET A 67 12.40 -6.10 14.53
CA MET A 67 11.32 -7.05 14.28
C MET A 67 11.57 -7.91 13.04
N THR A 68 12.53 -7.56 12.20
CA THR A 68 12.91 -8.34 11.02
C THR A 68 14.09 -9.25 11.32
N ARG A 69 14.11 -10.45 10.71
CA ARG A 69 15.15 -11.48 10.96
C ARG A 69 16.56 -10.97 10.63
N ASP A 70 16.68 -10.15 9.58
CA ASP A 70 17.96 -9.65 9.09
C ASP A 70 18.27 -8.20 9.52
N GLY A 71 17.45 -7.63 10.41
CA GLY A 71 17.61 -6.24 10.88
C GLY A 71 17.41 -5.22 9.76
N LEU A 72 16.47 -5.49 8.85
CA LEU A 72 16.19 -4.66 7.68
C LEU A 72 15.69 -3.27 8.09
N GLN A 73 16.03 -2.27 7.30
CA GLN A 73 15.46 -0.94 7.46
C GLN A 73 13.95 -1.00 7.17
N PRO A 74 13.08 -0.53 8.07
CA PRO A 74 11.63 -0.74 7.96
C PRO A 74 11.01 -0.14 6.71
N GLU A 75 11.37 1.09 6.36
CA GLU A 75 10.81 1.81 5.22
C GLU A 75 11.22 1.17 3.88
N PRO A 76 12.52 0.99 3.54
CA PRO A 76 12.90 0.30 2.31
C PRO A 76 12.35 -1.14 2.22
N PHE A 77 12.19 -1.80 3.36
CA PHE A 77 11.58 -3.12 3.38
C PHE A 77 10.08 -3.05 3.05
N THR A 78 9.34 -2.08 3.63
CA THR A 78 7.94 -1.83 3.27
C THR A 78 7.78 -1.51 1.80
N GLN A 79 8.64 -0.65 1.27
CA GLN A 79 8.68 -0.29 -0.15
C GLN A 79 8.78 -1.54 -1.03
N GLN A 80 9.80 -2.36 -0.82
CA GLN A 80 10.09 -3.53 -1.66
C GLN A 80 9.10 -4.69 -1.44
N ALA A 81 8.68 -4.93 -0.20
CA ALA A 81 7.83 -6.08 0.11
C ALA A 81 6.36 -5.84 -0.20
N VAL A 82 5.89 -4.60 -0.12
CA VAL A 82 4.47 -4.25 -0.19
C VAL A 82 4.17 -3.22 -1.28
N ILE A 83 4.76 -2.02 -1.20
CA ILE A 83 4.30 -0.87 -2.01
C ILE A 83 4.62 -1.08 -3.49
N GLU A 84 5.85 -1.41 -3.84
CA GLU A 84 6.26 -1.61 -5.25
C GLU A 84 5.47 -2.72 -5.96
N PRO A 85 5.23 -3.89 -5.35
CA PRO A 85 4.35 -4.90 -5.93
C PRO A 85 2.93 -4.39 -6.20
N LEU A 86 2.34 -3.67 -5.25
CA LEU A 86 0.99 -3.13 -5.43
C LEU A 86 0.96 -2.08 -6.55
N LEU A 87 1.92 -1.15 -6.60
CA LEU A 87 2.03 -0.16 -7.68
C LEU A 87 2.17 -0.82 -9.06
N SER A 88 2.91 -1.92 -9.13
CA SER A 88 3.08 -2.67 -10.39
C SER A 88 1.76 -3.27 -10.87
N GLU A 89 0.93 -3.81 -9.97
CA GLU A 89 -0.38 -4.37 -10.32
C GLU A 89 -1.43 -3.29 -10.62
N LEU A 90 -1.30 -2.10 -10.04
CA LEU A 90 -2.10 -0.94 -10.41
C LEU A 90 -1.77 -0.43 -11.83
N GLY A 91 -0.77 -1.03 -12.49
CA GLY A 91 -0.48 -0.81 -13.91
C GLY A 91 0.30 0.46 -14.21
N HIS A 92 0.85 1.13 -13.21
CA HIS A 92 1.62 2.36 -13.37
C HIS A 92 3.12 2.10 -13.46
N SER A 93 3.81 2.94 -14.25
CA SER A 93 5.26 3.03 -14.20
C SER A 93 5.64 4.05 -13.13
N PHE A 94 6.60 3.72 -12.29
CA PHE A 94 7.09 4.61 -11.24
C PHE A 94 8.61 4.75 -11.30
N ASP A 95 9.08 5.92 -10.93
CA ASP A 95 10.50 6.21 -10.70
C ASP A 95 10.72 6.36 -9.20
N THR A 96 11.76 5.70 -8.68
CA THR A 96 12.15 5.79 -7.27
C THR A 96 13.05 6.99 -7.02
N GLU A 97 12.97 7.59 -5.83
CA GLU A 97 13.82 8.71 -5.38
C GLU A 97 13.83 9.90 -6.37
N ALA A 98 12.67 10.29 -6.87
CA ALA A 98 12.56 11.42 -7.77
C ALA A 98 12.87 12.73 -7.06
N GLY A 99 14.07 13.26 -7.27
CA GLY A 99 14.53 14.51 -6.71
C GLY A 99 14.07 15.74 -7.49
N GLY A 100 13.44 16.69 -6.80
CA GLY A 100 13.28 18.05 -7.29
C GLY A 100 14.54 18.90 -6.98
N LEU A 101 15.03 19.66 -7.95
CA LEU A 101 16.13 20.59 -7.77
C LEU A 101 15.59 21.98 -7.44
N SER A 102 15.53 22.37 -6.18
CA SER A 102 15.32 23.76 -5.82
C SER A 102 16.08 24.17 -4.56
N GLY A 103 16.80 25.26 -4.67
CA GLY A 103 17.26 26.05 -3.53
C GLY A 103 18.23 25.41 -2.54
N GLY A 104 18.95 24.34 -2.91
CA GLY A 104 20.03 23.77 -2.07
C GLY A 104 19.56 22.77 -1.00
N ARG A 105 18.28 22.39 -0.97
CA ARG A 105 17.75 21.20 -0.30
C ARG A 105 17.19 20.27 -1.38
N THR A 106 17.73 19.07 -1.44
CA THR A 106 17.16 18.01 -2.29
C THR A 106 15.89 17.55 -1.60
N MET A 107 14.73 17.92 -2.15
CA MET A 107 13.47 17.29 -1.77
C MET A 107 13.33 16.06 -2.66
N VAL A 108 13.13 14.91 -2.06
CA VAL A 108 13.06 13.62 -2.75
C VAL A 108 11.74 12.98 -2.36
N ALA A 109 10.87 12.79 -3.34
CA ALA A 109 9.71 11.91 -3.17
C ALA A 109 10.18 10.47 -3.31
N ASP A 110 9.62 9.55 -2.52
CA ASP A 110 10.00 8.13 -2.65
C ASP A 110 9.67 7.59 -4.02
N TYR A 111 8.50 7.95 -4.54
CA TYR A 111 8.11 7.61 -5.90
C TYR A 111 7.45 8.78 -6.63
N THR A 112 7.69 8.83 -7.94
CA THR A 112 6.85 9.55 -8.88
C THR A 112 6.19 8.56 -9.82
N VAL A 113 4.88 8.68 -10.00
CA VAL A 113 4.09 7.85 -10.89
C VAL A 113 3.73 8.64 -12.14
N SER A 114 4.07 8.09 -13.31
CA SER A 114 3.64 8.65 -14.59
C SER A 114 2.22 8.15 -14.87
N LEU A 115 1.25 9.06 -14.89
CA LEU A 115 -0.14 8.73 -15.24
C LEU A 115 -0.22 8.54 -16.75
N ARG A 116 -0.60 7.33 -17.21
CA ARG A 116 -0.55 6.93 -18.63
C ARG A 116 -1.46 7.69 -19.56
N ASP A 117 -2.54 8.29 -19.05
CA ASP A 117 -3.63 8.83 -19.86
C ASP A 117 -3.76 10.36 -19.86
N PHE A 118 -2.83 11.07 -19.21
CA PHE A 118 -2.80 12.52 -19.28
C PHE A 118 -1.86 12.96 -20.42
N ASP A 119 -2.45 13.60 -21.41
CA ASP A 119 -1.79 14.17 -22.62
C ASP A 119 -0.84 15.35 -22.29
N THR A 120 -0.42 15.44 -21.04
CA THR A 120 0.55 16.43 -20.57
C THR A 120 1.68 15.72 -19.85
N ASP A 121 2.89 15.86 -20.37
CA ASP A 121 4.15 15.38 -19.79
C ASP A 121 4.43 15.88 -18.34
N SER A 122 3.46 16.51 -17.69
CA SER A 122 3.65 17.27 -16.46
C SER A 122 2.87 16.76 -15.23
N THR A 123 1.85 15.92 -15.39
CA THR A 123 1.09 15.48 -14.22
C THR A 123 1.70 14.22 -13.62
N ARG A 124 2.59 14.42 -12.66
CA ARG A 124 3.20 13.34 -11.88
C ARG A 124 2.45 13.20 -10.57
N LEU A 125 2.11 11.98 -10.22
CA LEU A 125 1.63 11.65 -8.89
C LEU A 125 2.84 11.37 -8.00
N LEU A 126 2.87 12.00 -6.83
CA LEU A 126 3.92 11.81 -5.84
C LEU A 126 3.47 10.80 -4.79
N ILE A 127 4.36 9.92 -4.37
CA ILE A 127 4.09 8.99 -3.27
C ILE A 127 5.16 9.12 -2.21
N GLU A 128 4.72 9.29 -0.98
CA GLU A 128 5.50 9.16 0.25
C GLU A 128 5.22 7.83 0.89
N ALA A 129 6.27 7.06 1.09
CA ALA A 129 6.23 5.74 1.68
C ALA A 129 6.72 5.75 3.14
N GLU A 130 5.98 5.11 4.01
CA GLU A 130 6.31 5.00 5.43
C GLU A 130 6.43 3.52 5.85
N PRO A 131 7.10 3.20 6.95
CA PRO A 131 7.10 1.86 7.51
C PRO A 131 5.69 1.36 7.83
N ILE A 132 5.46 0.05 7.65
CA ILE A 132 4.17 -0.60 7.94
C ILE A 132 3.63 -0.17 9.32
N ASN A 133 2.35 0.17 9.33
CA ASN A 133 1.57 0.65 10.46
C ASN A 133 2.15 1.93 11.12
N LYS A 134 2.77 2.80 10.32
CA LYS A 134 3.13 4.16 10.74
C LYS A 134 1.88 5.04 10.73
N ASP A 135 1.83 5.99 11.68
CA ASP A 135 0.82 7.04 11.67
C ASP A 135 1.06 7.99 10.48
N LEU A 136 0.14 8.01 9.50
CA LEU A 136 0.24 8.85 8.31
C LEU A 136 -0.22 10.29 8.56
N ASP A 137 -0.97 10.57 9.63
CA ASP A 137 -1.51 11.91 9.96
C ASP A 137 -0.46 12.84 10.58
N SER A 138 0.78 12.42 10.67
CA SER A 138 1.86 13.22 11.21
C SER A 138 2.17 14.44 10.35
N ARG A 139 2.56 15.56 10.99
CA ARG A 139 3.01 16.76 10.28
C ARG A 139 4.36 16.59 9.59
N GLU A 140 5.22 15.75 10.15
CA GLU A 140 6.63 15.59 9.71
C GLU A 140 6.80 14.41 8.76
N HIS A 141 5.78 13.57 8.61
CA HIS A 141 5.78 12.32 7.86
C HIS A 141 4.45 12.13 7.13
N GLY A 142 4.42 11.22 6.18
CA GLY A 142 3.21 10.81 5.49
C GLY A 142 2.46 11.99 4.85
N ILE A 143 1.21 12.21 5.24
CA ILE A 143 0.33 13.27 4.67
C ILE A 143 0.96 14.67 4.82
N GLY A 144 1.62 14.96 5.94
CA GLY A 144 2.28 16.26 6.15
C GLY A 144 3.39 16.50 5.14
N GLN A 145 4.19 15.49 4.84
CA GLN A 145 5.29 15.60 3.88
C GLN A 145 4.77 15.74 2.43
N VAL A 146 3.74 14.98 2.06
CA VAL A 146 3.07 15.14 0.76
C VAL A 146 2.54 16.56 0.59
N ARG A 147 1.89 17.13 1.63
CA ARG A 147 1.40 18.50 1.61
C ARG A 147 2.52 19.54 1.39
N ASP A 148 3.67 19.33 2.04
CA ASP A 148 4.82 20.21 1.87
C ASP A 148 5.35 20.16 0.44
N TRP A 149 5.43 18.99 -0.18
CA TRP A 149 5.87 18.85 -1.58
C TRP A 149 4.91 19.50 -2.57
N LEU A 150 3.62 19.20 -2.45
CA LEU A 150 2.60 19.78 -3.33
C LEU A 150 2.55 21.31 -3.23
N SER A 151 2.79 21.89 -2.02
CA SER A 151 2.83 23.33 -1.81
C SER A 151 4.00 24.00 -2.51
N GLN A 152 5.13 23.34 -2.64
CA GLN A 152 6.35 23.91 -3.22
C GLN A 152 6.35 23.88 -4.73
N ARG A 153 5.39 23.20 -5.38
CA ARG A 153 5.21 23.10 -6.83
C ARG A 153 6.44 22.65 -7.62
N GLU A 154 7.43 22.08 -6.94
CA GLU A 154 8.67 21.64 -7.58
C GLU A 154 8.44 20.46 -8.51
N PHE A 155 7.41 19.67 -8.21
CA PHE A 155 7.06 18.48 -8.97
C PHE A 155 5.96 18.73 -10.02
N GLU A 156 5.44 19.94 -10.12
CA GLU A 156 4.33 20.29 -11.03
C GLU A 156 3.11 19.37 -10.90
N SER A 157 2.88 18.82 -9.69
CA SER A 157 1.76 17.96 -9.37
C SER A 157 0.82 18.61 -8.35
N ASP A 158 -0.48 18.43 -8.54
CA ASP A 158 -1.51 18.81 -7.57
C ASP A 158 -1.98 17.62 -6.71
N PHE A 159 -1.41 16.43 -6.92
CA PHE A 159 -1.82 15.19 -6.29
C PHE A 159 -0.66 14.41 -5.71
N GLY A 160 -0.92 13.71 -4.61
CA GLY A 160 0.04 12.81 -4.01
C GLY A 160 -0.62 11.79 -3.10
N PHE A 161 0.10 10.72 -2.81
CA PHE A 161 -0.27 9.72 -1.82
C PHE A 161 0.73 9.71 -0.66
N ALA A 162 0.19 9.49 0.53
CA ALA A 162 0.96 8.97 1.65
C ALA A 162 0.53 7.52 1.89
N THR A 163 1.49 6.61 2.07
CA THR A 163 1.18 5.20 2.32
C THR A 163 2.18 4.54 3.25
N ASP A 164 1.70 3.62 4.07
CA ASP A 164 2.51 2.66 4.84
C ASP A 164 2.37 1.22 4.26
N GLY A 165 1.85 1.12 3.05
CA GLY A 165 1.53 -0.14 2.38
C GLY A 165 0.18 -0.74 2.78
N LEU A 166 -0.26 -0.54 4.01
CA LEU A 166 -1.57 -0.98 4.51
C LEU A 166 -2.65 0.07 4.26
N ARG A 167 -2.30 1.34 4.39
CA ARG A 167 -3.21 2.47 4.21
C ARG A 167 -2.67 3.41 3.14
N TRP A 168 -3.61 3.97 2.37
CA TRP A 168 -3.34 4.86 1.26
C TRP A 168 -4.19 6.11 1.40
N ALA A 169 -3.56 7.25 1.66
CA ALA A 169 -4.22 8.54 1.80
C ALA A 169 -3.96 9.38 0.55
N PHE A 170 -5.00 9.68 -0.23
CA PHE A 170 -4.92 10.48 -1.43
C PHE A 170 -5.10 11.96 -1.11
N VAL A 171 -4.07 12.76 -1.35
CA VAL A 171 -4.00 14.18 -1.02
C VAL A 171 -4.05 15.00 -2.29
N ARG A 172 -4.93 16.03 -2.32
CA ARG A 172 -5.02 17.02 -3.37
C ARG A 172 -4.66 18.38 -2.84
N TYR A 173 -3.84 19.10 -3.60
CA TYR A 173 -3.59 20.52 -3.42
C TYR A 173 -4.54 21.35 -4.29
N ASP A 174 -5.21 22.34 -3.70
CA ASP A 174 -6.02 23.32 -4.41
C ASP A 174 -5.24 24.66 -4.47
N PRO A 175 -4.70 25.02 -5.64
CA PRO A 175 -3.92 26.23 -5.80
C PRO A 175 -4.74 27.52 -5.65
N ASP A 176 -6.06 27.46 -5.83
CA ASP A 176 -6.93 28.62 -5.74
C ASP A 176 -7.21 29.00 -4.28
N SER A 177 -7.40 28.02 -3.43
CA SER A 177 -7.64 28.19 -1.99
C SER A 177 -6.38 28.05 -1.12
N TYR A 178 -5.25 27.62 -1.70
CA TYR A 178 -4.03 27.26 -1.00
C TYR A 178 -4.27 26.22 0.10
N SER A 179 -5.16 25.26 -0.17
CA SER A 179 -5.53 24.23 0.80
C SER A 179 -5.15 22.83 0.32
N HIS A 180 -4.97 21.93 1.29
CA HIS A 180 -4.76 20.50 1.04
C HIS A 180 -5.91 19.74 1.64
N ASN A 181 -6.48 18.85 0.83
CA ASN A 181 -7.56 17.99 1.26
C ASN A 181 -7.15 16.53 1.06
N VAL A 182 -7.37 15.71 2.06
CA VAL A 182 -7.42 14.27 1.86
C VAL A 182 -8.74 13.96 1.17
N ILE A 183 -8.68 13.46 -0.06
CA ILE A 183 -9.85 13.22 -0.89
C ILE A 183 -10.41 11.83 -0.58
N GLU A 184 -9.52 10.87 -0.40
CA GLU A 184 -9.87 9.48 -0.17
C GLU A 184 -8.82 8.82 0.71
N GLU A 185 -9.25 7.93 1.59
CA GLU A 185 -8.40 7.04 2.37
C GLU A 185 -8.86 5.61 2.16
N VAL A 186 -7.94 4.76 1.74
CA VAL A 186 -8.17 3.33 1.58
C VAL A 186 -7.37 2.58 2.62
N ASP A 187 -8.05 1.80 3.45
CA ASP A 187 -7.44 0.94 4.47
C ASP A 187 -7.51 -0.51 4.03
N LEU A 188 -6.36 -1.06 3.62
CA LEU A 188 -6.19 -2.47 3.23
C LEU A 188 -5.79 -3.36 4.42
N GLN A 189 -5.57 -2.81 5.61
CA GLN A 189 -5.13 -3.59 6.78
C GLN A 189 -6.02 -4.80 7.07
N PRO A 190 -7.36 -4.70 6.99
CA PRO A 190 -8.24 -5.87 7.16
C PRO A 190 -8.02 -6.96 6.09
N VAL A 191 -7.72 -6.56 4.84
CA VAL A 191 -7.42 -7.49 3.74
C VAL A 191 -6.12 -8.24 4.01
N PHE A 192 -5.06 -7.51 4.40
CA PHE A 192 -3.79 -8.13 4.80
C PHE A 192 -3.96 -9.11 5.96
N LEU A 193 -4.76 -8.74 6.98
CA LEU A 193 -5.04 -9.60 8.11
C LEU A 193 -5.80 -10.86 7.70
N ALA A 194 -6.83 -10.74 6.87
CA ALA A 194 -7.62 -11.87 6.39
C ALA A 194 -6.77 -12.88 5.60
N LEU A 195 -5.89 -12.39 4.72
CA LEU A 195 -4.96 -13.22 3.96
C LEU A 195 -3.89 -13.85 4.86
N PHE A 196 -3.36 -13.10 5.83
CA PHE A 196 -2.43 -13.64 6.82
C PHE A 196 -3.08 -14.79 7.62
N GLU A 197 -4.27 -14.58 8.18
CA GLU A 197 -5.01 -15.59 8.95
C GLU A 197 -5.29 -16.84 8.11
N ASN A 198 -5.62 -16.67 6.83
CA ASN A 198 -5.79 -17.79 5.91
C ASN A 198 -4.46 -18.54 5.71
N GLN A 199 -3.35 -17.84 5.46
CA GLN A 199 -2.03 -18.46 5.26
C GLN A 199 -1.52 -19.24 6.49
N VAL A 200 -1.86 -18.80 7.71
CA VAL A 200 -1.50 -19.52 8.94
C VAL A 200 -2.54 -20.55 9.37
N GLY A 201 -3.65 -20.68 8.63
CA GLY A 201 -4.74 -21.62 8.95
C GLY A 201 -5.54 -21.23 10.21
N ALA A 202 -5.50 -19.95 10.60
CA ALA A 202 -6.16 -19.41 11.80
C ALA A 202 -7.49 -18.70 11.50
N ARG A 203 -7.90 -18.65 10.22
CA ARG A 203 -9.10 -17.92 9.82
C ARG A 203 -10.37 -18.59 10.36
N GLU A 204 -11.13 -17.85 11.13
CA GLU A 204 -12.49 -18.22 11.51
C GLU A 204 -13.45 -17.87 10.35
N PRO A 205 -14.57 -18.59 10.20
CA PRO A 205 -15.62 -18.20 9.26
C PRO A 205 -16.09 -16.78 9.56
N VAL A 206 -15.95 -15.88 8.62
CA VAL A 206 -16.35 -14.47 8.75
C VAL A 206 -17.69 -14.26 8.07
N GLU A 207 -18.51 -13.34 8.57
CA GLU A 207 -19.79 -13.02 7.93
C GLU A 207 -19.56 -12.43 6.52
N GLU A 208 -20.41 -12.81 5.56
CA GLU A 208 -20.34 -12.38 4.15
C GLU A 208 -20.15 -10.86 3.99
N ALA A 209 -20.84 -10.06 4.81
CA ALA A 209 -20.73 -8.60 4.79
C ALA A 209 -19.31 -8.07 5.07
N VAL A 210 -18.48 -8.79 5.80
CA VAL A 210 -17.08 -8.40 6.07
C VAL A 210 -16.23 -8.66 4.84
N PHE A 211 -16.47 -9.76 4.14
CA PHE A 211 -15.78 -10.05 2.87
C PHE A 211 -16.10 -9.02 1.79
N ASP A 212 -17.38 -8.63 1.66
CA ASP A 212 -17.78 -7.59 0.72
C ASP A 212 -17.09 -6.26 1.03
N ALA A 213 -16.98 -5.91 2.31
CA ALA A 213 -16.26 -4.70 2.73
C ALA A 213 -14.76 -4.76 2.40
N ASP A 214 -14.11 -5.91 2.56
CA ASP A 214 -12.69 -6.08 2.25
C ASP A 214 -12.44 -6.02 0.73
N ARG A 215 -13.31 -6.62 -0.08
CA ARG A 215 -13.28 -6.49 -1.53
C ARG A 215 -13.50 -5.05 -1.97
N GLU A 216 -14.48 -4.35 -1.39
CA GLU A 216 -14.73 -2.95 -1.69
C GLU A 216 -13.52 -2.05 -1.40
N ARG A 217 -12.70 -2.36 -0.38
CA ARG A 217 -11.44 -1.65 -0.11
C ARG A 217 -10.44 -1.81 -1.26
N VAL A 218 -10.30 -3.04 -1.78
CA VAL A 218 -9.43 -3.34 -2.93
C VAL A 218 -9.93 -2.61 -4.18
N ALA A 219 -11.23 -2.70 -4.46
CA ALA A 219 -11.87 -1.98 -5.57
C ALA A 219 -11.73 -0.45 -5.43
N SER A 220 -11.80 0.08 -4.20
CA SER A 220 -11.59 1.50 -3.94
C SER A 220 -10.15 1.92 -4.28
N LEU A 221 -9.14 1.14 -3.89
CA LEU A 221 -7.76 1.45 -4.27
C LEU A 221 -7.58 1.45 -5.79
N LEU A 222 -8.12 0.44 -6.49
CA LEU A 222 -8.08 0.39 -7.96
C LEU A 222 -8.67 1.66 -8.58
N ARG A 223 -9.90 2.02 -8.17
CA ARG A 223 -10.58 3.24 -8.68
C ARG A 223 -9.80 4.51 -8.38
N THR A 224 -9.12 4.59 -7.24
CA THR A 224 -8.34 5.77 -6.87
C THR A 224 -7.11 5.96 -7.79
N PHE A 225 -6.66 4.89 -8.46
CA PHE A 225 -5.59 4.92 -9.46
C PHE A 225 -6.08 4.90 -10.92
N GLU A 226 -7.38 4.82 -11.16
CA GLU A 226 -7.99 4.97 -12.48
C GLU A 226 -8.21 6.46 -12.78
N PHE A 227 -7.16 7.15 -13.22
CA PHE A 227 -7.24 8.55 -13.68
C PHE A 227 -7.23 8.65 -15.18
#